data_7e9ada8cf91c0a02c18a789c850e4a63
#
_entry.id   7e9ada8cf91c0a02c18a789c850e4a63
#
_cell.length_a   1.000
_cell.length_b   1.000
_cell.length_c   1.000
_cell.angle_alpha   90.00
_cell.angle_beta   90.00
_cell.angle_gamma   90.00
#
_symmetry.space_group_name_H-M   'P 1'
#
loop_
_entity.id
_entity.type
_entity.pdbx_description
1 polymer ?
#
loop_
_entity_poly.entity_id
_entity_poly.type
_entity_poly.pdbx_seq_one_letter_code
_entity_poly.pdbx_strand_id
1 'polypeptide(L)'
;MAMKRIGILTLNGYYNYGNRLQNYAMQEVLKSLGFNVETILVDRNTANQERFTERLYNLRRNSPIQIYYKIYNRCLRYIYKDAIKKRTTIFKKFTSEYIQETNYSISRNYIPEDLSNQYDYFITGSDQVWNPSSLGGSSIYFLTFAEKQKRIAYAPSFGVSQIESEYIENYRKWISGMHKLSVREEDGARLINELTGREAPVLVDPTMLLTR
;
A
#
# COMPACT_ATOMS: atom_id res chain seq x y z
N MET A 1 20.45 -24.32 3.72
CA MET A 1 20.48 -22.83 3.74
C MET A 1 19.28 -22.34 4.50
N ALA A 2 19.43 -21.29 5.32
CA ALA A 2 18.28 -20.67 5.97
C ALA A 2 17.33 -20.08 4.92
N MET A 3 16.01 -20.22 5.16
CA MET A 3 14.99 -19.69 4.27
C MET A 3 15.03 -18.16 4.31
N LYS A 4 15.11 -17.50 3.14
CA LYS A 4 15.14 -16.02 3.08
C LYS A 4 13.80 -15.44 3.52
N ARG A 5 13.85 -14.34 4.29
CA ARG A 5 12.67 -13.63 4.80
C ARG A 5 12.32 -12.44 3.93
N ILE A 6 11.04 -12.30 3.61
CA ILE A 6 10.52 -11.19 2.80
C ILE A 6 9.42 -10.47 3.57
N GLY A 7 9.58 -9.15 3.71
CA GLY A 7 8.54 -8.27 4.24
C GLY A 7 7.73 -7.66 3.09
N ILE A 8 6.40 -7.85 3.11
CA ILE A 8 5.50 -7.29 2.09
C ILE A 8 4.86 -6.02 2.62
N LEU A 9 4.90 -4.94 1.83
CA LEU A 9 4.19 -3.69 2.10
C LEU A 9 3.11 -3.47 1.05
N THR A 10 1.86 -3.60 1.46
CA THR A 10 0.69 -3.35 0.61
C THR A 10 -0.42 -2.66 1.39
N LEU A 11 -1.52 -2.33 0.72
CA LEU A 11 -2.66 -1.73 1.39
C LEU A 11 -3.33 -2.77 2.30
N ASN A 12 -3.31 -2.51 3.61
CA ASN A 12 -3.88 -3.38 4.63
C ASN A 12 -5.18 -2.78 5.19
N GLY A 13 -6.32 -3.19 4.67
CA GLY A 13 -7.63 -2.74 5.15
C GLY A 13 -8.63 -3.88 5.19
N TYR A 14 -9.53 -3.88 6.20
CA TYR A 14 -10.56 -4.92 6.39
C TYR A 14 -11.89 -4.55 5.74
N TYR A 15 -11.85 -3.89 4.56
CA TYR A 15 -13.03 -3.39 3.86
C TYR A 15 -12.98 -3.59 2.33
N ASN A 16 -11.84 -4.03 1.80
CA ASN A 16 -11.64 -4.22 0.37
C ASN A 16 -11.18 -5.66 0.07
N TYR A 17 -11.96 -6.41 -0.71
CA TYR A 17 -11.65 -7.78 -1.09
C TYR A 17 -10.36 -7.86 -1.94
N GLY A 18 -10.19 -6.95 -2.89
CA GLY A 18 -9.00 -6.89 -3.74
C GLY A 18 -7.72 -6.80 -2.91
N ASN A 19 -7.69 -5.90 -1.90
CA ASN A 19 -6.52 -5.75 -1.02
C ASN A 19 -6.16 -7.05 -0.29
N ARG A 20 -7.16 -7.81 0.17
CA ARG A 20 -6.89 -9.05 0.89
C ARG A 20 -6.47 -10.17 -0.04
N LEU A 21 -7.16 -10.32 -1.17
CA LEU A 21 -6.89 -11.38 -2.13
C LEU A 21 -5.52 -11.20 -2.79
N GLN A 22 -5.14 -9.99 -3.19
CA GLN A 22 -3.82 -9.75 -3.77
C GLN A 22 -2.69 -9.98 -2.74
N ASN A 23 -2.90 -9.61 -1.47
CA ASN A 23 -1.93 -9.86 -0.42
C ASN A 23 -1.78 -11.37 -0.14
N TYR A 24 -2.89 -12.08 -0.03
CA TYR A 24 -2.89 -13.54 0.07
C TYR A 24 -2.13 -14.18 -1.10
N ALA A 25 -2.49 -13.81 -2.32
CA ALA A 25 -1.86 -14.35 -3.53
C ALA A 25 -0.34 -14.09 -3.56
N MET A 26 0.10 -12.87 -3.20
CA MET A 26 1.51 -12.54 -3.12
C MET A 26 2.23 -13.45 -2.12
N GLN A 27 1.65 -13.66 -0.93
CA GLN A 27 2.25 -14.54 0.06
C GLN A 27 2.33 -15.99 -0.45
N GLU A 28 1.27 -16.52 -1.04
CA GLU A 28 1.24 -17.91 -1.53
C GLU A 28 2.25 -18.12 -2.66
N VAL A 29 2.36 -17.19 -3.61
CA VAL A 29 3.36 -17.26 -4.68
C VAL A 29 4.78 -17.24 -4.08
N LEU A 30 5.08 -16.35 -3.16
CA LEU A 30 6.41 -16.29 -2.54
C LEU A 30 6.73 -17.50 -1.67
N LYS A 31 5.75 -18.04 -0.94
CA LYS A 31 5.89 -19.30 -0.18
C LYS A 31 6.18 -20.47 -1.11
N SER A 32 5.48 -20.57 -2.25
CA SER A 32 5.73 -21.62 -3.25
C SER A 32 7.13 -21.57 -3.84
N LEU A 33 7.76 -20.39 -3.86
CA LEU A 33 9.15 -20.18 -4.25
C LEU A 33 10.16 -20.44 -3.12
N GLY A 34 9.71 -20.87 -1.94
CA GLY A 34 10.56 -21.23 -0.82
C GLY A 34 10.98 -20.06 0.08
N PHE A 35 10.22 -18.96 0.10
CA PHE A 35 10.50 -17.83 0.99
C PHE A 35 9.64 -17.88 2.25
N ASN A 36 10.18 -17.36 3.36
CA ASN A 36 9.40 -17.03 4.55
C ASN A 36 8.88 -15.60 4.40
N VAL A 37 7.57 -15.42 4.44
CA VAL A 37 6.93 -14.14 4.08
C VAL A 37 5.92 -13.68 5.12
N GLU A 38 5.89 -12.39 5.37
CA GLU A 38 4.85 -11.76 6.17
C GLU A 38 4.56 -10.33 5.67
N THR A 39 3.35 -9.86 5.92
CA THR A 39 2.94 -8.50 5.58
C THR A 39 3.23 -7.57 6.75
N ILE A 40 4.04 -6.55 6.52
CA ILE A 40 4.33 -5.51 7.51
C ILE A 40 3.14 -4.56 7.57
N LEU A 41 2.54 -4.45 8.75
CA LEU A 41 1.42 -3.55 8.95
C LEU A 41 1.86 -2.08 8.93
N VAL A 42 1.12 -1.25 8.17
CA VAL A 42 1.36 0.19 8.12
C VAL A 42 0.21 0.91 8.83
N ASP A 43 0.52 1.64 9.91
CA ASP A 43 -0.45 2.49 10.59
C ASP A 43 -0.61 3.80 9.79
N ARG A 44 -1.84 4.01 9.29
CA ARG A 44 -2.24 5.20 8.54
C ARG A 44 -2.79 6.31 9.42
N ASN A 45 -3.01 6.06 10.71
CA ASN A 45 -3.66 7.03 11.59
C ASN A 45 -2.75 8.22 11.90
N THR A 46 -1.43 8.04 11.83
CA THR A 46 -0.47 9.15 12.00
C THR A 46 -0.58 10.21 10.90
N ALA A 47 -0.94 9.81 9.66
CA ALA A 47 -1.28 10.75 8.59
C ALA A 47 -2.61 11.50 8.85
N ASN A 48 -3.47 11.02 9.77
CA ASN A 48 -4.72 11.67 10.11
C ASN A 48 -4.56 12.81 11.14
N GLN A 49 -3.46 12.90 11.88
CA GLN A 49 -3.22 14.02 12.80
C GLN A 49 -2.87 15.30 12.02
N GLU A 50 -2.04 15.21 10.99
CA GLU A 50 -1.78 16.34 10.09
C GLU A 50 -3.06 16.75 9.31
N ARG A 51 -3.85 15.77 8.87
CA ARG A 51 -5.16 16.01 8.24
C ARG A 51 -6.21 16.59 9.21
N PHE A 52 -6.03 16.55 10.52
CA PHE A 52 -7.01 17.15 11.45
C PHE A 52 -6.92 18.68 11.44
N THR A 53 -5.74 19.23 11.38
CA THR A 53 -5.53 20.70 11.22
C THR A 53 -5.96 21.17 9.81
N GLU A 54 -5.66 20.40 8.76
CA GLU A 54 -6.21 20.62 7.42
C GLU A 54 -7.75 20.47 7.38
N ARG A 55 -8.31 19.50 8.10
CA ARG A 55 -9.77 19.31 8.19
C ARG A 55 -10.48 20.50 8.86
N LEU A 56 -9.90 21.09 9.90
CA LEU A 56 -10.42 22.30 10.53
C LEU A 56 -10.35 23.50 9.58
N TYR A 57 -9.25 23.62 8.82
CA TYR A 57 -9.08 24.65 7.80
C TYR A 57 -10.08 24.45 6.63
N ASN A 58 -10.29 23.20 6.20
CA ASN A 58 -11.20 22.83 5.14
C ASN A 58 -12.68 22.84 5.54
N LEU A 59 -13.02 22.76 6.84
CA LEU A 59 -14.42 22.91 7.31
C LEU A 59 -15.03 24.26 6.95
N ARG A 60 -14.20 25.30 6.87
CA ARG A 60 -14.64 26.65 6.44
C ARG A 60 -14.84 26.78 4.93
N ARG A 61 -14.34 25.83 4.12
CA ARG A 61 -14.42 25.83 2.65
C ARG A 61 -15.38 24.80 2.06
N ASN A 62 -16.02 23.96 2.88
CA ASN A 62 -16.97 22.97 2.39
C ASN A 62 -18.23 23.66 1.85
N SER A 63 -18.59 23.33 0.61
CA SER A 63 -19.89 23.73 0.08
C SER A 63 -21.03 23.05 0.85
N PRO A 64 -22.24 23.62 0.89
CA PRO A 64 -23.41 23.01 1.52
C PRO A 64 -23.65 21.57 1.03
N ILE A 65 -23.41 21.31 -0.23
CA ILE A 65 -23.52 19.98 -0.86
C ILE A 65 -22.53 18.99 -0.23
N GLN A 66 -21.30 19.39 0.01
CA GLN A 66 -20.29 18.52 0.64
C GLN A 66 -20.65 18.21 2.10
N ILE A 67 -21.22 19.17 2.83
CA ILE A 67 -21.72 18.97 4.19
C ILE A 67 -22.89 17.97 4.17
N TYR A 68 -23.84 18.13 3.25
CA TYR A 68 -24.93 17.18 3.05
C TYR A 68 -24.43 15.75 2.83
N TYR A 69 -23.50 15.54 1.90
CA TYR A 69 -22.93 14.21 1.65
C TYR A 69 -22.17 13.64 2.86
N LYS A 70 -21.50 14.48 3.67
CA LYS A 70 -20.86 14.02 4.91
C LYS A 70 -21.87 13.53 5.93
N ILE A 71 -22.97 14.27 6.13
CA ILE A 71 -24.05 13.87 7.03
C ILE A 71 -24.74 12.62 6.51
N TYR A 72 -25.13 12.60 5.25
CA TYR A 72 -25.74 11.45 4.58
C TYR A 72 -24.91 10.17 4.74
N ASN A 73 -23.60 10.23 4.43
CA ASN A 73 -22.70 9.10 4.60
C ASN A 73 -22.52 8.67 6.07
N ARG A 74 -22.66 9.60 7.03
CA ARG A 74 -22.63 9.27 8.47
C ARG A 74 -23.90 8.54 8.89
N CYS A 75 -25.07 8.98 8.41
CA CYS A 75 -26.34 8.29 8.62
C CYS A 75 -26.34 6.89 8.00
N LEU A 76 -25.86 6.76 6.76
CA LEU A 76 -25.74 5.44 6.12
C LEU A 76 -24.83 4.50 6.92
N ARG A 77 -23.69 4.97 7.41
CA ARG A 77 -22.81 4.16 8.28
C ARG A 77 -23.48 3.71 9.57
N TYR A 78 -24.35 4.54 10.12
CA TYR A 78 -25.13 4.17 11.31
C TYR A 78 -26.18 3.10 10.98
N ILE A 79 -26.94 3.29 9.89
CA ILE A 79 -27.96 2.33 9.43
C ILE A 79 -27.33 0.96 9.10
N TYR A 80 -26.18 0.95 8.42
CA TYR A 80 -25.50 -0.27 8.02
C TYR A 80 -24.45 -0.77 9.01
N LYS A 81 -24.45 -0.27 10.24
CA LYS A 81 -23.43 -0.56 11.26
C LYS A 81 -23.20 -2.07 11.45
N ASP A 82 -24.27 -2.84 11.55
CA ASP A 82 -24.18 -4.29 11.79
C ASP A 82 -23.66 -5.03 10.56
N ALA A 83 -24.09 -4.65 9.38
CA ALA A 83 -23.57 -5.19 8.12
C ALA A 83 -22.07 -4.89 7.96
N ILE A 84 -21.64 -3.67 8.27
CA ILE A 84 -20.23 -3.27 8.24
C ILE A 84 -19.43 -4.07 9.28
N LYS A 85 -19.96 -4.24 10.50
CA LYS A 85 -19.33 -5.04 11.55
C LYS A 85 -19.17 -6.49 11.12
N LYS A 86 -20.25 -7.11 10.61
CA LYS A 86 -20.23 -8.49 10.10
C LYS A 86 -19.20 -8.66 8.98
N ARG A 87 -19.19 -7.73 8.02
CA ARG A 87 -18.20 -7.72 6.93
C ARG A 87 -16.77 -7.62 7.46
N THR A 88 -16.50 -6.69 8.37
CA THR A 88 -15.17 -6.52 8.98
C THR A 88 -14.73 -7.78 9.73
N THR A 89 -15.64 -8.45 10.44
CA THR A 89 -15.36 -9.71 11.12
C THR A 89 -14.95 -10.82 10.14
N ILE A 90 -15.64 -10.92 9.00
CA ILE A 90 -15.29 -11.88 7.94
C ILE A 90 -13.90 -11.60 7.38
N PHE A 91 -13.59 -10.32 7.10
CA PHE A 91 -12.25 -9.93 6.64
C PHE A 91 -11.16 -10.27 7.64
N LYS A 92 -11.39 -9.98 8.92
CA LYS A 92 -10.43 -10.30 9.98
C LYS A 92 -10.22 -11.81 10.12
N LYS A 93 -11.30 -12.59 10.02
CA LYS A 93 -11.21 -14.05 10.04
C LYS A 93 -10.40 -14.57 8.86
N PHE A 94 -10.70 -14.14 7.64
CA PHE A 94 -9.92 -14.48 6.46
C PHE A 94 -8.44 -14.11 6.63
N THR A 95 -8.16 -12.89 7.10
CA THR A 95 -6.78 -12.44 7.30
C THR A 95 -6.05 -13.31 8.31
N SER A 96 -6.65 -13.58 9.47
CA SER A 96 -6.00 -14.39 10.52
C SER A 96 -5.79 -15.86 10.11
N GLU A 97 -6.57 -16.35 9.15
CA GLU A 97 -6.49 -17.74 8.68
C GLU A 97 -5.50 -17.92 7.53
N TYR A 98 -5.40 -16.93 6.63
CA TYR A 98 -4.68 -17.09 5.36
C TYR A 98 -3.52 -16.12 5.15
N ILE A 99 -3.42 -15.02 5.90
CA ILE A 99 -2.40 -13.99 5.69
C ILE A 99 -1.57 -13.84 6.96
N GLN A 100 -0.26 -14.02 6.85
CA GLN A 100 0.65 -13.74 7.93
C GLN A 100 0.94 -12.24 7.98
N GLU A 101 0.56 -11.59 9.07
CA GLU A 101 0.83 -10.17 9.33
C GLU A 101 1.75 -10.02 10.54
N THR A 102 2.57 -8.96 10.56
CA THR A 102 3.40 -8.65 11.72
C THR A 102 2.53 -8.32 12.93
N ASN A 103 3.04 -8.60 14.13
CA ASN A 103 2.41 -8.20 15.40
C ASN A 103 2.69 -6.74 15.79
N TYR A 104 3.44 -6.01 14.96
CA TYR A 104 3.74 -4.60 15.10
C TYR A 104 3.30 -3.85 13.83
N SER A 105 3.24 -2.54 13.91
CA SER A 105 2.99 -1.67 12.75
C SER A 105 4.07 -0.59 12.63
N ILE A 106 4.37 -0.20 11.40
CA ILE A 106 5.23 0.94 11.09
C ILE A 106 4.40 2.14 10.66
N SER A 107 4.95 3.34 10.80
CA SER A 107 4.31 4.57 10.36
C SER A 107 5.35 5.55 9.81
N ARG A 108 4.91 6.67 9.23
CA ARG A 108 5.83 7.75 8.79
C ARG A 108 6.73 8.26 9.92
N ASN A 109 6.20 8.25 11.16
CA ASN A 109 6.87 8.80 12.33
C ASN A 109 7.62 7.72 13.13
N TYR A 110 7.40 6.46 12.81
CA TYR A 110 8.03 5.36 13.52
C TYR A 110 8.33 4.18 12.60
N ILE A 111 9.59 3.95 12.37
CA ILE A 111 10.13 2.76 11.71
C ILE A 111 11.25 2.24 12.60
N PRO A 112 11.21 0.97 13.06
CA PRO A 112 12.31 0.39 13.86
C PRO A 112 13.64 0.49 13.12
N GLU A 113 14.70 0.93 13.79
CA GLU A 113 16.03 1.13 13.20
C GLU A 113 16.61 -0.15 12.61
N ASP A 114 16.33 -1.28 13.24
CA ASP A 114 16.79 -2.61 12.83
C ASP A 114 15.90 -3.30 11.77
N LEU A 115 14.77 -2.68 11.39
CA LEU A 115 13.80 -3.28 10.47
C LEU A 115 14.45 -3.77 9.17
N SER A 116 15.37 -2.98 8.61
CA SER A 116 16.06 -3.33 7.37
C SER A 116 16.90 -4.61 7.51
N ASN A 117 17.35 -4.94 8.71
CA ASN A 117 18.18 -6.12 8.99
C ASN A 117 17.35 -7.38 9.28
N GLN A 118 16.06 -7.22 9.57
CA GLN A 118 15.17 -8.35 9.90
C GLN A 118 14.75 -9.14 8.66
N TYR A 119 14.91 -8.58 7.44
CA TYR A 119 14.48 -9.17 6.18
C TYR A 119 15.60 -9.14 5.13
N ASP A 120 15.62 -10.17 4.28
CA ASP A 120 16.52 -10.23 3.12
C ASP A 120 16.02 -9.30 2.01
N TYR A 121 14.71 -9.22 1.81
CA TYR A 121 14.06 -8.37 0.82
C TYR A 121 12.77 -7.75 1.35
N PHE A 122 12.38 -6.63 0.76
CA PHE A 122 11.09 -6.01 0.92
C PHE A 122 10.39 -5.90 -0.43
N ILE A 123 9.11 -6.26 -0.47
CA ILE A 123 8.30 -6.15 -1.68
C ILE A 123 7.16 -5.15 -1.42
N THR A 124 7.02 -4.18 -2.29
CA THR A 124 5.87 -3.27 -2.31
C THR A 124 4.96 -3.58 -3.49
N GLY A 125 3.65 -3.51 -3.26
CA GLY A 125 2.63 -3.84 -4.25
C GLY A 125 1.74 -5.00 -3.76
N SER A 126 0.84 -5.50 -4.59
CA SER A 126 0.42 -5.02 -5.91
C SER A 126 -0.50 -3.79 -5.83
N ASP A 127 -1.38 -3.49 -5.16
CA ASP A 127 -2.42 -2.45 -5.09
C ASP A 127 -1.92 -1.01 -5.40
N GLN A 128 -2.79 -0.02 -5.28
CA GLN A 128 -2.52 1.41 -5.49
C GLN A 128 -1.64 2.02 -4.37
N VAL A 129 -0.53 1.34 -4.07
CA VAL A 129 0.40 1.77 -3.01
C VAL A 129 1.20 3.01 -3.39
N TRP A 130 1.27 3.33 -4.67
CA TRP A 130 1.96 4.51 -5.21
C TRP A 130 1.01 5.63 -5.64
N ASN A 131 -0.27 5.56 -5.23
CA ASN A 131 -1.23 6.61 -5.54
C ASN A 131 -1.00 7.84 -4.64
N PRO A 132 -0.62 9.01 -5.22
CA PRO A 132 -0.35 10.22 -4.45
C PRO A 132 -1.59 10.75 -3.73
N SER A 133 -2.76 10.65 -4.36
CA SER A 133 -4.01 11.20 -3.82
C SER A 133 -4.52 10.44 -2.58
N SER A 134 -4.29 9.12 -2.52
CA SER A 134 -4.81 8.29 -1.42
C SER A 134 -3.87 8.21 -0.23
N LEU A 135 -2.55 8.27 -0.47
CA LEU A 135 -1.52 8.04 0.55
C LEU A 135 -0.66 9.27 0.82
N GLY A 136 -0.93 10.39 0.13
CA GLY A 136 -0.17 11.62 0.29
C GLY A 136 1.32 11.45 -0.03
N GLY A 137 1.66 10.61 -1.01
CA GLY A 137 3.05 10.39 -1.41
C GLY A 137 3.90 9.79 -0.27
N SER A 138 3.50 8.66 0.29
CA SER A 138 4.24 8.06 1.41
C SER A 138 5.49 7.30 0.98
N SER A 139 6.66 7.73 1.47
CA SER A 139 7.95 7.09 1.27
C SER A 139 8.02 5.62 1.75
N ILE A 140 7.14 5.24 2.68
CA ILE A 140 7.08 3.87 3.23
C ILE A 140 6.84 2.84 2.13
N TYR A 141 5.90 3.11 1.23
CA TYR A 141 5.58 2.20 0.14
C TYR A 141 6.62 2.22 -1.00
N PHE A 142 7.60 3.12 -0.94
CA PHE A 142 8.81 3.07 -1.75
C PHE A 142 9.98 2.42 -1.01
N LEU A 143 9.72 1.84 0.18
CA LEU A 143 10.70 1.07 0.96
C LEU A 143 11.96 1.87 1.31
N THR A 144 11.83 3.20 1.48
CA THR A 144 12.99 4.08 1.65
C THR A 144 13.80 3.82 2.91
N PHE A 145 13.23 3.12 3.88
CA PHE A 145 13.86 2.69 5.13
C PHE A 145 14.84 1.49 4.96
N ALA A 146 14.68 0.74 3.87
CA ALA A 146 15.52 -0.42 3.61
C ALA A 146 16.72 -0.04 2.72
N GLU A 147 17.75 -0.88 2.70
CA GLU A 147 18.85 -0.80 1.74
C GLU A 147 18.35 -0.95 0.31
N LYS A 148 18.97 -0.24 -0.66
CA LYS A 148 18.52 -0.25 -2.06
C LYS A 148 18.39 -1.66 -2.64
N GLN A 149 19.37 -2.52 -2.39
CA GLN A 149 19.42 -3.89 -2.91
C GLN A 149 18.27 -4.77 -2.44
N LYS A 150 17.62 -4.40 -1.35
CA LYS A 150 16.49 -5.13 -0.75
C LYS A 150 15.12 -4.66 -1.25
N ARG A 151 15.04 -3.56 -2.04
CA ARG A 151 13.79 -2.91 -2.44
C ARG A 151 13.28 -3.47 -3.77
N ILE A 152 12.11 -4.09 -3.74
CA ILE A 152 11.46 -4.69 -4.92
C ILE A 152 10.05 -4.12 -5.05
N ALA A 153 9.71 -3.65 -6.25
CA ALA A 153 8.36 -3.27 -6.61
C ALA A 153 7.75 -4.36 -7.50
N TYR A 154 6.70 -5.01 -7.01
CA TYR A 154 5.95 -5.99 -7.79
C TYR A 154 4.56 -5.42 -8.12
N ALA A 155 4.36 -5.03 -9.36
CA ALA A 155 3.09 -4.54 -9.89
C ALA A 155 2.36 -3.49 -8.99
N PRO A 156 3.05 -2.53 -8.31
CA PRO A 156 2.33 -1.44 -7.67
C PRO A 156 1.59 -0.60 -8.72
N SER A 157 0.48 0.00 -8.31
CA SER A 157 -0.30 0.90 -9.16
C SER A 157 -0.20 2.34 -8.65
N PHE A 158 -0.08 3.28 -9.58
CA PHE A 158 -0.23 4.70 -9.29
C PHE A 158 -1.71 5.10 -9.19
N GLY A 159 -2.59 4.44 -9.95
CA GLY A 159 -4.01 4.76 -10.02
C GLY A 159 -4.30 6.16 -10.56
N VAL A 160 -3.31 6.79 -11.17
CA VAL A 160 -3.37 8.10 -11.84
C VAL A 160 -2.49 8.05 -13.10
N SER A 161 -2.82 8.90 -14.08
CA SER A 161 -2.06 9.04 -15.32
C SER A 161 -1.04 10.20 -15.29
N GLN A 162 -1.07 11.01 -14.23
CA GLN A 162 -0.14 12.14 -14.02
C GLN A 162 0.18 12.30 -12.54
N ILE A 163 1.40 12.75 -12.24
CA ILE A 163 1.83 13.09 -10.88
C ILE A 163 1.80 14.61 -10.73
N GLU A 164 1.13 15.10 -9.69
CA GLU A 164 1.10 16.52 -9.36
C GLU A 164 2.52 17.04 -9.08
N SER A 165 2.80 18.30 -9.48
CA SER A 165 4.14 18.90 -9.44
C SER A 165 4.81 18.82 -8.06
N GLU A 166 4.03 18.91 -7.00
CA GLU A 166 4.52 18.84 -5.62
C GLU A 166 5.12 17.48 -5.23
N TYR A 167 4.72 16.39 -5.92
CA TYR A 167 5.21 15.04 -5.65
C TYR A 167 6.37 14.61 -6.57
N ILE A 168 6.61 15.28 -7.69
CA ILE A 168 7.55 14.86 -8.74
C ILE A 168 8.95 14.53 -8.19
N GLU A 169 9.54 15.45 -7.42
CA GLU A 169 10.91 15.27 -6.90
C GLU A 169 11.01 14.07 -5.94
N ASN A 170 10.02 13.92 -5.08
CA ASN A 170 9.97 12.80 -4.15
C ASN A 170 9.83 11.46 -4.89
N TYR A 171 8.90 11.39 -5.84
CA TYR A 171 8.68 10.16 -6.63
C TYR A 171 9.91 9.80 -7.45
N ARG A 172 10.55 10.77 -8.13
CA ARG A 172 11.81 10.58 -8.84
C ARG A 172 12.87 9.94 -7.94
N LYS A 173 13.10 10.52 -6.76
CA LYS A 173 14.08 10.03 -5.78
C LYS A 173 13.75 8.62 -5.30
N TRP A 174 12.50 8.36 -4.96
CA TRP A 174 12.08 7.08 -4.39
C TRP A 174 12.12 5.95 -5.42
N ILE A 175 11.61 6.18 -6.62
CA ILE A 175 11.62 5.21 -7.73
C ILE A 175 13.06 4.90 -8.16
N SER A 176 13.94 5.92 -8.24
CA SER A 176 15.35 5.70 -8.54
C SER A 176 16.06 4.85 -7.49
N GLY A 177 15.54 4.80 -6.27
CA GLY A 177 16.05 3.97 -5.18
C GLY A 177 15.58 2.51 -5.20
N MET A 178 14.69 2.12 -6.10
CA MET A 178 14.22 0.72 -6.21
C MET A 178 15.24 -0.15 -6.92
N HIS A 179 15.52 -1.35 -6.37
CA HIS A 179 16.44 -2.32 -6.98
C HIS A 179 15.77 -3.02 -8.17
N LYS A 180 14.63 -3.64 -7.93
CA LYS A 180 13.78 -4.26 -8.95
C LYS A 180 12.49 -3.48 -9.09
N LEU A 181 12.03 -3.30 -10.31
CA LEU A 181 10.95 -2.39 -10.63
C LEU A 181 10.01 -3.04 -11.65
N SER A 182 8.74 -3.09 -11.31
CA SER A 182 7.64 -3.40 -12.22
C SER A 182 6.42 -2.57 -11.82
N VAL A 183 5.41 -2.52 -12.66
CA VAL A 183 4.14 -1.84 -12.39
C VAL A 183 2.97 -2.65 -12.91
N ARG A 184 1.75 -2.28 -12.53
CA ARG A 184 0.54 -2.99 -12.94
C ARG A 184 -0.08 -2.45 -14.24
N GLU A 185 0.19 -1.21 -14.60
CA GLU A 185 -0.43 -0.53 -15.75
C GLU A 185 0.60 0.24 -16.61
N GLU A 186 0.27 0.41 -17.90
CA GLU A 186 1.09 1.12 -18.88
C GLU A 186 1.33 2.59 -18.50
N ASP A 187 0.31 3.26 -17.95
CA ASP A 187 0.48 4.63 -17.44
C ASP A 187 1.56 4.70 -16.35
N GLY A 188 1.63 3.68 -15.48
CA GLY A 188 2.67 3.59 -14.48
C GLY A 188 4.07 3.40 -15.08
N ALA A 189 4.20 2.57 -16.12
CA ALA A 189 5.47 2.38 -16.82
C ALA A 189 5.92 3.69 -17.49
N ARG A 190 5.01 4.41 -18.14
CA ARG A 190 5.27 5.72 -18.74
C ARG A 190 5.71 6.73 -17.68
N LEU A 191 4.99 6.85 -16.54
CA LEU A 191 5.35 7.75 -15.45
C LEU A 191 6.75 7.46 -14.88
N ILE A 192 7.11 6.19 -14.70
CA ILE A 192 8.45 5.80 -14.25
C ILE A 192 9.52 6.26 -15.25
N ASN A 193 9.29 6.03 -16.54
CA ASN A 193 10.23 6.44 -17.58
C ASN A 193 10.38 7.98 -17.62
N GLU A 194 9.30 8.72 -17.61
CA GLU A 194 9.30 10.20 -17.59
C GLU A 194 10.04 10.77 -16.37
N LEU A 195 9.83 10.14 -15.20
CA LEU A 195 10.43 10.63 -13.95
C LEU A 195 11.91 10.25 -13.81
N THR A 196 12.31 9.09 -14.29
CA THR A 196 13.62 8.49 -13.92
C THR A 196 14.46 8.01 -15.10
N GLY A 197 13.90 7.96 -16.31
CA GLY A 197 14.53 7.32 -17.48
C GLY A 197 14.63 5.80 -17.38
N ARG A 198 14.03 5.16 -16.35
CA ARG A 198 14.07 3.71 -16.18
C ARG A 198 12.88 3.06 -16.87
N GLU A 199 13.10 1.85 -17.37
CA GLU A 199 12.06 0.96 -17.85
C GLU A 199 11.50 0.11 -16.70
N ALA A 200 10.19 -0.10 -16.72
CA ALA A 200 9.48 -0.95 -15.76
C ALA A 200 8.51 -1.87 -16.53
N PRO A 201 8.69 -3.20 -16.49
CA PRO A 201 7.74 -4.11 -17.11
C PRO A 201 6.37 -3.99 -16.45
N VAL A 202 5.32 -4.09 -17.26
CA VAL A 202 3.94 -4.20 -16.78
C VAL A 202 3.65 -5.65 -16.44
N LEU A 203 3.33 -5.92 -15.18
CA LEU A 203 3.07 -7.26 -14.67
C LEU A 203 1.63 -7.37 -14.16
N VAL A 204 1.08 -8.56 -14.24
CA VAL A 204 -0.25 -8.88 -13.74
C VAL A 204 -0.33 -8.81 -12.22
N ASP A 205 -1.54 -8.60 -11.71
CA ASP A 205 -1.82 -8.72 -10.29
C ASP A 205 -1.48 -10.14 -9.78
N PRO A 206 -0.90 -10.32 -8.59
CA PRO A 206 -0.50 -11.63 -8.08
C PRO A 206 -1.65 -12.64 -7.99
N THR A 207 -2.91 -12.20 -7.91
CA THR A 207 -4.07 -13.10 -7.97
C THR A 207 -4.16 -13.89 -9.27
N MET A 208 -3.57 -13.38 -10.35
CA MET A 208 -3.51 -14.06 -11.65
C MET A 208 -2.39 -15.10 -11.74
N LEU A 209 -1.52 -15.17 -10.74
CA LEU A 209 -0.42 -16.14 -10.68
C LEU A 209 -0.82 -17.42 -9.93
N LEU A 210 -1.95 -17.41 -9.21
CA LEU A 210 -2.44 -18.60 -8.53
C LEU A 210 -3.10 -19.54 -9.53
N THR A 211 -2.63 -20.78 -9.57
CA THR A 211 -3.29 -21.89 -10.27
C THR A 211 -4.43 -22.44 -9.41
N ARG A 212 -5.44 -23.03 -10.07
CA ARG A 212 -6.54 -23.75 -9.41
C ARG A 212 -6.03 -25.03 -8.77
#